data_2fceeb6d2c9ce92424c349237cd07ea3
#
_entry.id   2fceeb6d2c9ce92424c349237cd07ea3
#
_cell.length_a   1.000
_cell.length_b   1.000
_cell.length_c   1.000
_cell.angle_alpha   90.00
_cell.angle_beta   90.00
_cell.angle_gamma   90.00
#
_symmetry.space_group_name_H-M   'P 1'
#
loop_
_entity.id
_entity.type
_entity.pdbx_description
1 polymer ?
#
loop_
_entity_poly.entity_id
_entity_poly.type
_entity_poly.pdbx_seq_one_letter_code
_entity_poly.pdbx_strand_id
1 'polypeptide(L)'
;MPELKGTRTEKNLLTAFAGESQARNRYDFFASKAKEEGLVQIQNVFLETARNEKEHAKKLFKFLKGGQVEITGAFPAGIIGSTAENLKASA
;
A
#
# COMPACT_ATOMS: atom_id res chain seq x y z
N MET A 1 29.97 -3.51 -8.35
CA MET A 1 28.61 -3.48 -7.77
C MET A 1 27.98 -4.85 -7.89
N PRO A 2 27.52 -5.42 -6.78
CA PRO A 2 26.75 -6.64 -6.90
C PRO A 2 25.45 -6.36 -7.65
N GLU A 3 25.08 -7.28 -8.50
CA GLU A 3 23.82 -7.16 -9.22
C GLU A 3 22.66 -7.42 -8.27
N LEU A 4 21.56 -6.71 -8.49
CA LEU A 4 20.34 -6.86 -7.69
C LEU A 4 19.61 -8.17 -8.00
N LYS A 5 19.66 -8.62 -9.25
CA LYS A 5 18.89 -9.79 -9.71
C LYS A 5 19.26 -11.04 -8.92
N GLY A 6 18.22 -11.74 -8.45
CA GLY A 6 18.37 -12.99 -7.70
C GLY A 6 18.72 -12.82 -6.23
N THR A 7 18.84 -11.60 -5.73
CA THR A 7 19.26 -11.36 -4.35
C THR A 7 18.06 -11.27 -3.40
N ARG A 8 18.35 -11.42 -2.11
CA ARG A 8 17.35 -11.18 -1.05
C ARG A 8 16.84 -9.73 -1.11
N THR A 9 17.74 -8.79 -1.43
CA THR A 9 17.38 -7.37 -1.55
C THR A 9 16.32 -7.17 -2.61
N GLU A 10 16.43 -7.83 -3.76
CA GLU A 10 15.41 -7.77 -4.81
C GLU A 10 14.04 -8.24 -4.29
N LYS A 11 14.01 -9.38 -3.60
CA LYS A 11 12.77 -9.91 -3.02
C LYS A 11 12.20 -8.97 -1.96
N ASN A 12 13.05 -8.39 -1.12
CA ASN A 12 12.63 -7.45 -0.09
C ASN A 12 12.03 -6.18 -0.71
N LEU A 13 12.64 -5.67 -1.78
CA LEU A 13 12.12 -4.50 -2.50
C LEU A 13 10.75 -4.79 -3.11
N LEU A 14 10.60 -5.95 -3.74
CA LEU A 14 9.32 -6.30 -4.35
C LEU A 14 8.24 -6.55 -3.28
N THR A 15 8.60 -7.16 -2.16
CA THR A 15 7.68 -7.37 -1.04
C THR A 15 7.22 -6.02 -0.48
N ALA A 16 8.14 -5.07 -0.31
CA ALA A 16 7.81 -3.72 0.15
C ALA A 16 6.90 -3.01 -0.86
N PHE A 17 7.20 -3.14 -2.15
CA PHE A 17 6.36 -2.58 -3.21
C PHE A 17 4.93 -3.14 -3.16
N ALA A 18 4.80 -4.45 -2.99
CA ALA A 18 3.48 -5.10 -2.88
C ALA A 18 2.73 -4.59 -1.64
N GLY A 19 3.46 -4.44 -0.51
CA GLY A 19 2.90 -3.91 0.73
C GLY A 19 2.36 -2.50 0.57
N GLU A 20 3.16 -1.60 -0.03
CA GLU A 20 2.74 -0.21 -0.27
C GLU A 20 1.59 -0.15 -1.26
N SER A 21 1.61 -0.98 -2.30
CA SER A 21 0.58 -0.99 -3.34
C SER A 21 -0.79 -1.42 -2.81
N GLN A 22 -0.85 -2.50 -2.02
CA GLN A 22 -2.12 -2.92 -1.45
C GLN A 22 -2.62 -1.91 -0.41
N ALA A 23 -1.71 -1.29 0.37
CA ALA A 23 -2.06 -0.28 1.34
C ALA A 23 -2.70 0.93 0.66
N ARG A 24 -2.13 1.38 -0.46
CA ARG A 24 -2.68 2.48 -1.25
C ARG A 24 -4.14 2.20 -1.63
N ASN A 25 -4.43 1.00 -2.12
CA ASN A 25 -5.79 0.65 -2.50
C ASN A 25 -6.73 0.58 -1.30
N ARG A 26 -6.28 0.01 -0.18
CA ARG A 26 -7.10 -0.04 1.05
C ARG A 26 -7.47 1.37 1.51
N TYR A 27 -6.53 2.28 1.52
CA TYR A 27 -6.79 3.67 1.94
C TYR A 27 -7.73 4.39 0.98
N ASP A 28 -7.65 4.12 -0.32
CA ASP A 28 -8.62 4.64 -1.28
C ASP A 28 -10.03 4.13 -0.96
N PHE A 29 -10.17 2.85 -0.64
CA PHE A 29 -11.46 2.27 -0.25
C PHE A 29 -11.98 2.89 1.04
N PHE A 30 -11.11 3.10 2.01
CA PHE A 30 -11.48 3.72 3.28
C PHE A 30 -11.89 5.18 3.09
N ALA A 31 -11.24 5.89 2.17
CA ALA A 31 -11.64 7.24 1.80
C ALA A 31 -13.05 7.27 1.22
N SER A 32 -13.38 6.34 0.34
CA SER A 32 -14.72 6.24 -0.24
C SER A 32 -15.78 6.00 0.84
N LYS A 33 -15.47 5.16 1.82
CA LYS A 33 -16.38 4.91 2.95
C LYS A 33 -16.58 6.16 3.81
N ALA A 34 -15.50 6.88 4.10
CA ALA A 34 -15.57 8.13 4.84
C ALA A 34 -16.44 9.15 4.12
N LYS A 35 -16.32 9.21 2.78
CA LYS A 35 -17.16 10.09 1.96
C LYS A 35 -18.64 9.72 2.09
N GLU A 36 -18.97 8.42 2.01
CA GLU A 36 -20.36 7.94 2.18
C GLU A 36 -20.92 8.35 3.54
N GLU A 37 -20.09 8.33 4.58
CA GLU A 37 -20.50 8.69 5.93
C GLU A 37 -20.47 10.20 6.19
N GLY A 38 -20.10 11.01 5.19
CA GLY A 38 -20.04 12.47 5.31
C GLY A 38 -18.85 13.00 6.09
N LEU A 39 -17.80 12.19 6.27
CA LEU A 39 -16.63 12.53 7.07
C LEU A 39 -15.52 13.05 6.15
N VAL A 40 -15.67 14.26 5.64
CA VAL A 40 -14.84 14.84 4.60
C VAL A 40 -13.36 14.98 5.03
N GLN A 41 -13.10 15.39 6.27
CA GLN A 41 -11.72 15.56 6.75
C GLN A 41 -11.01 14.22 6.82
N ILE A 42 -11.69 13.18 7.28
CA ILE A 42 -11.13 11.83 7.35
C ILE A 42 -10.92 11.27 5.96
N GLN A 43 -11.87 11.50 5.05
CA GLN A 43 -11.72 11.15 3.64
C GLN A 43 -10.41 11.73 3.09
N ASN A 44 -10.15 13.01 3.33
CA ASN A 44 -8.95 13.68 2.82
C ASN A 44 -7.68 13.11 3.42
N VAL A 45 -7.68 12.73 4.69
CA VAL A 45 -6.53 12.08 5.33
C VAL A 45 -6.23 10.74 4.65
N PHE A 46 -7.25 9.92 4.40
CA PHE A 46 -7.06 8.64 3.71
C PHE A 46 -6.56 8.83 2.28
N LEU A 47 -7.09 9.82 1.55
CA LEU A 47 -6.64 10.12 0.19
C LEU A 47 -5.18 10.57 0.15
N GLU A 48 -4.77 11.40 1.11
CA GLU A 48 -3.38 11.85 1.20
C GLU A 48 -2.46 10.69 1.53
N THR A 49 -2.87 9.83 2.47
CA THR A 49 -2.10 8.64 2.83
C THR A 49 -1.98 7.71 1.63
N ALA A 50 -3.05 7.51 0.88
CA ALA A 50 -3.03 6.69 -0.34
C ALA A 50 -2.04 7.24 -1.37
N ARG A 51 -1.99 8.56 -1.55
CA ARG A 51 -1.02 9.19 -2.45
C ARG A 51 0.41 8.96 -1.99
N ASN A 52 0.66 9.07 -0.68
CA ASN A 52 1.99 8.83 -0.12
C ASN A 52 2.42 7.39 -0.34
N GLU A 53 1.52 6.42 -0.16
CA GLU A 53 1.81 5.02 -0.40
C GLU A 53 2.13 4.75 -1.88
N LYS A 54 1.42 5.42 -2.79
CA LYS A 54 1.70 5.31 -4.23
C LYS A 54 3.10 5.84 -4.55
N GLU A 55 3.50 6.97 -3.96
CA GLU A 55 4.83 7.54 -4.19
C GLU A 55 5.93 6.63 -3.62
N HIS A 56 5.70 6.03 -2.44
CA HIS A 56 6.62 5.06 -1.86
C HIS A 56 6.76 3.84 -2.79
N ALA A 57 5.64 3.31 -3.27
CA ALA A 57 5.63 2.17 -4.19
C ALA A 57 6.43 2.49 -5.45
N LYS A 58 6.26 3.68 -6.01
CA LYS A 58 6.98 4.11 -7.21
C LYS A 58 8.49 4.16 -6.96
N LYS A 59 8.92 4.69 -5.82
CA LYS A 59 10.33 4.75 -5.47
C LYS A 59 10.94 3.34 -5.36
N LEU A 60 10.22 2.43 -4.72
CA LEU A 60 10.67 1.05 -4.59
C LEU A 60 10.76 0.36 -5.95
N PHE A 61 9.74 0.57 -6.78
CA PHE A 61 9.69 -0.04 -8.11
C PHE A 61 10.85 0.40 -9.02
N LYS A 62 11.29 1.65 -8.86
CA LYS A 62 12.40 2.19 -9.64
C LYS A 62 13.73 1.47 -9.40
N PHE A 63 13.89 0.84 -8.24
CA PHE A 63 15.10 0.07 -7.94
C PHE A 63 15.09 -1.32 -8.58
N LEU A 64 13.93 -1.82 -8.97
CA LEU A 64 13.80 -3.16 -9.55
C LEU A 64 14.24 -3.16 -11.01
N LYS A 65 14.75 -4.30 -11.49
CA LYS A 65 15.42 -4.42 -12.79
C LYS A 65 14.65 -5.27 -13.80
N GLY A 66 13.36 -5.46 -13.58
CA GLY A 66 12.50 -6.19 -14.52
C GLY A 66 12.46 -7.67 -14.29
N GLY A 67 11.75 -8.36 -15.18
CA GLY A 67 11.51 -9.78 -15.04
C GLY A 67 10.40 -10.09 -14.04
N GLN A 68 10.31 -11.36 -13.69
CA GLN A 68 9.36 -11.82 -12.66
C GLN A 68 10.14 -12.33 -11.46
N VAL A 69 9.70 -11.94 -10.27
CA VAL A 69 10.32 -12.35 -9.01
C VAL A 69 9.22 -12.89 -8.11
N GLU A 70 9.40 -14.12 -7.64
CA GLU A 70 8.45 -14.74 -6.73
C GLU A 70 8.71 -14.27 -5.30
N ILE A 71 7.64 -13.84 -4.62
CA ILE A 71 7.72 -13.40 -3.22
C ILE A 71 6.66 -14.10 -2.39
N THR A 72 6.84 -14.07 -1.07
CA THR A 72 5.86 -14.55 -0.10
C THR A 72 5.55 -13.41 0.86
N GLY A 73 4.28 -13.26 1.22
CA GLY A 73 3.89 -12.21 2.15
C GLY A 73 2.49 -12.44 2.69
N ALA A 74 2.14 -11.68 3.73
CA ALA A 74 0.82 -11.68 4.34
C ALA A 74 0.34 -10.24 4.44
N PHE A 75 -0.89 -9.99 4.00
CA PHE A 75 -1.48 -8.66 3.99
C PHE A 75 -2.93 -8.73 4.49
N PRO A 76 -3.50 -7.60 4.95
CA PRO A 76 -4.89 -7.59 5.37
C PRO A 76 -5.82 -8.06 4.25
N ALA A 77 -6.73 -8.98 4.59
CA ALA A 77 -7.65 -9.60 3.63
C ALA A 77 -9.08 -9.05 3.80
N GLY A 78 -9.20 -7.76 3.94
CA GLY A 78 -10.46 -7.06 4.22
C GLY A 78 -10.43 -6.57 5.67
N ILE A 79 -11.49 -5.95 6.15
CA ILE A 79 -12.74 -5.62 5.48
C ILE A 79 -12.84 -4.11 5.30
N ILE A 80 -13.76 -3.64 4.44
CA ILE A 80 -14.13 -2.24 4.42
C ILE A 80 -15.31 -2.10 5.37
N GLY A 81 -15.04 -1.61 6.57
CA GLY A 81 -16.06 -1.42 7.59
C GLY A 81 -16.53 0.03 7.65
N SER A 82 -17.05 0.44 8.81
CA SER A 82 -17.32 1.84 9.07
C SER A 82 -15.99 2.61 9.12
N THR A 83 -16.06 3.93 8.99
CA THR A 83 -14.84 4.75 9.09
C THR A 83 -14.14 4.55 10.43
N ALA A 84 -14.88 4.44 11.53
CA ALA A 84 -14.29 4.15 12.84
C ALA A 84 -13.53 2.83 12.86
N GLU A 85 -14.10 1.78 12.26
CA GLU A 85 -13.46 0.48 12.15
C GLU A 85 -12.23 0.54 11.25
N ASN A 86 -12.33 1.27 10.13
CA ASN A 86 -11.23 1.43 9.19
C ASN A 86 -10.06 2.19 9.81
N LEU A 87 -10.32 3.22 10.59
CA LEU A 87 -9.29 3.96 11.33
C LEU A 87 -8.60 3.05 12.34
N LYS A 88 -9.34 2.24 13.04
CA LYS A 88 -8.79 1.29 14.01
C LYS A 88 -7.89 0.26 13.33
N ALA A 89 -8.29 -0.24 12.18
CA ALA A 89 -7.52 -1.21 11.40
C ALA A 89 -6.24 -0.58 10.82
N SER A 90 -6.21 0.74 10.64
CA SER A 90 -5.07 1.47 10.07
C SER A 90 -4.05 1.91 11.12
N ALA A 91 -4.38 1.78 12.41
CA ALA A 91 -3.52 2.24 13.50
C ALA A 91 -2.27 1.36 13.72
#